data_254fea20142e002b00252f87a10a4ead
#
_entry.id   254fea20142e002b00252f87a10a4ead
#
_cell.length_a   1.000
_cell.length_b   1.000
_cell.length_c   1.000
_cell.angle_alpha   90.00
_cell.angle_beta   90.00
_cell.angle_gamma   90.00
#
_symmetry.space_group_name_H-M   'P 1'
#
loop_
_entity.id
_entity.type
_entity.pdbx_description
1 polymer ?
#
loop_
_entity_poly.entity_id
_entity_poly.type
_entity_poly.pdbx_seq_one_letter_code
_entity_poly.pdbx_strand_id
1 'polypeptide(L)'
;MQISSTFRDQRLRRRGRWIFLSMLIGIVSGVGAILFDLLFKLSQSLLSGKIGRFSPPGAPLEDIVAFGPDERWLLPVSLAIGGLVSGLLVYFLAPEAEGDGTDAVIKAFHHQRGRVRKRVAPVKAISAAITIGAGGSAGREGPIAQIGASFGSFLGGLLKLTHHDRRILMMAGMAGGIGSILRAPLGASFFSAEVLYSKPEFEYEVLIPGLISAITGYSIYSSFAGWGFLFDVPQIDFHEPRHLALYALLGLACALVGAIYPKFFYFVREQIFKPMPVPGWAKPAIGMTALGLIAMVFPQSLGMGYDYIQQAIDGSLTIQFLLLFAAIKIVATSLTISSGGSGGVLGPSLVIGGALGAAFGLGFAEWIPAWAPAPAACVMVGMGGFFAGVAKTPFAAAIMVMEMTGSYGLLVPSLLVAAMAYLCLPLALRIYENQVTARIDSPAHTGSFATAILRNLKVGDCLDQSEAQGRTISVDTPFDQLIHLTASGKQTVFPVVSDDDKLLGELSLEDIRRVLLDPAEDRPATAGDFMQPVVGPLTPEHDLTHATHLLASRHSDTVVVVDNMEDQHVVALLSRRELILAYGREMARLKERDRRGDGGDHEPF
;
A
#
# COMPACT_ATOMS: atom_id res chain seq x y z
N MET A 1 17.14 -24.73 32.25
CA MET A 1 16.68 -23.42 32.73
C MET A 1 17.46 -22.23 32.12
N GLN A 2 18.72 -22.36 31.70
CA GLN A 2 19.53 -21.28 31.07
C GLN A 2 19.15 -20.95 29.61
N ILE A 3 18.65 -21.91 28.83
CA ILE A 3 18.25 -21.68 27.41
C ILE A 3 17.04 -20.75 27.32
N SER A 4 16.11 -20.76 28.29
CA SER A 4 14.92 -19.90 28.30
C SER A 4 15.22 -18.43 28.58
N SER A 5 16.28 -18.12 29.35
CA SER A 5 16.68 -16.75 29.68
C SER A 5 17.31 -16.03 28.48
N THR A 6 18.16 -16.72 27.72
CA THR A 6 18.86 -16.17 26.54
C THR A 6 17.88 -15.85 25.40
N PHE A 7 16.89 -16.71 25.15
CA PHE A 7 15.81 -16.45 24.17
C PHE A 7 14.88 -15.30 24.60
N ARG A 8 14.61 -15.18 25.91
CA ARG A 8 13.84 -14.08 26.48
C ARG A 8 14.56 -12.74 26.31
N ASP A 9 15.86 -12.71 26.57
CA ASP A 9 16.71 -11.52 26.41
C ASP A 9 16.83 -11.09 24.94
N GLN A 10 16.97 -11.99 24.00
CA GLN A 10 17.00 -11.67 22.57
C GLN A 10 15.67 -11.12 22.06
N ARG A 11 14.55 -11.68 22.51
CA ARG A 11 13.22 -11.14 22.17
C ARG A 11 12.97 -9.75 22.74
N LEU A 12 13.37 -9.51 23.99
CA LEU A 12 13.26 -8.19 24.63
C LEU A 12 14.15 -7.15 23.92
N ARG A 13 15.39 -7.48 23.58
CA ARG A 13 16.29 -6.62 22.80
C ARG A 13 15.72 -6.32 21.40
N ARG A 14 15.11 -7.29 20.73
CA ARG A 14 14.47 -7.08 19.43
C ARG A 14 13.28 -6.13 19.55
N ARG A 15 12.40 -6.29 20.54
CA ARG A 15 11.25 -5.40 20.79
C ARG A 15 11.70 -3.99 21.15
N GLY A 16 12.65 -3.83 22.05
CA GLY A 16 13.20 -2.53 22.43
C GLY A 16 13.82 -1.78 21.24
N ARG A 17 14.50 -2.49 20.34
CA ARG A 17 15.05 -1.92 19.11
C ARG A 17 13.93 -1.35 18.20
N TRP A 18 12.80 -2.07 18.01
CA TRP A 18 11.69 -1.60 17.20
C TRP A 18 11.03 -0.35 17.78
N ILE A 19 10.80 -0.32 19.10
CA ILE A 19 10.26 0.86 19.80
C ILE A 19 11.20 2.07 19.57
N PHE A 20 12.51 1.90 19.82
CA PHE A 20 13.48 2.96 19.64
C PHE A 20 13.53 3.48 18.20
N LEU A 21 13.57 2.60 17.20
CA LEU A 21 13.61 3.00 15.79
C LEU A 21 12.32 3.74 15.38
N SER A 22 11.16 3.27 15.84
CA SER A 22 9.88 3.93 15.57
C SER A 22 9.80 5.31 16.20
N MET A 23 10.26 5.48 17.43
CA MET A 23 10.36 6.79 18.08
C MET A 23 11.31 7.72 17.32
N LEU A 24 12.49 7.24 16.92
CA LEU A 24 13.47 8.03 16.17
C LEU A 24 12.88 8.50 14.83
N ILE A 25 12.15 7.62 14.13
CA ILE A 25 11.45 7.96 12.89
C ILE A 25 10.36 8.99 13.16
N GLY A 26 9.60 8.84 14.25
CA GLY A 26 8.58 9.80 14.67
C GLY A 26 9.18 11.19 14.96
N ILE A 27 10.31 11.25 15.67
CA ILE A 27 11.02 12.50 15.93
C ILE A 27 11.38 13.21 14.63
N VAL A 28 12.01 12.50 13.69
CA VAL A 28 12.44 13.10 12.43
C VAL A 28 11.23 13.46 11.55
N SER A 29 10.17 12.66 11.56
CA SER A 29 8.93 12.96 10.82
C SER A 29 8.23 14.21 11.39
N GLY A 30 8.17 14.36 12.71
CA GLY A 30 7.62 15.55 13.38
C GLY A 30 8.42 16.82 13.08
N VAL A 31 9.75 16.74 13.17
CA VAL A 31 10.64 17.86 12.77
C VAL A 31 10.49 18.14 11.26
N GLY A 32 10.39 17.10 10.44
CA GLY A 32 10.15 17.24 9.00
C GLY A 32 8.82 17.95 8.71
N ALA A 33 7.77 17.67 9.49
CA ALA A 33 6.48 18.35 9.39
C ALA A 33 6.58 19.85 9.75
N ILE A 34 7.34 20.20 10.81
CA ILE A 34 7.60 21.59 11.20
C ILE A 34 8.32 22.33 10.07
N LEU A 35 9.42 21.74 9.56
CA LEU A 35 10.20 22.36 8.49
C LEU A 35 9.37 22.53 7.21
N PHE A 36 8.55 21.55 6.88
CA PHE A 36 7.65 21.61 5.74
C PHE A 36 6.57 22.71 5.91
N ASP A 37 5.98 22.82 7.10
CA ASP A 37 5.00 23.87 7.42
C ASP A 37 5.62 25.29 7.30
N LEU A 38 6.86 25.46 7.79
CA LEU A 38 7.61 26.72 7.64
C LEU A 38 7.90 27.05 6.16
N LEU A 39 8.35 26.04 5.37
CA LEU A 39 8.56 26.22 3.93
C LEU A 39 7.26 26.57 3.19
N PHE A 40 6.16 25.92 3.58
CA PHE A 40 4.84 26.19 3.02
C PHE A 40 4.41 27.62 3.32
N LYS A 41 4.48 28.08 4.58
CA LYS A 41 4.15 29.45 5.00
C LYS A 41 5.01 30.50 4.27
N LEU A 42 6.30 30.24 4.15
CA LEU A 42 7.22 31.09 3.39
C LEU A 42 6.82 31.17 1.91
N SER A 43 6.57 30.04 1.27
CA SER A 43 6.15 29.98 -0.13
C SER A 43 4.80 30.67 -0.35
N GLN A 44 3.85 30.49 0.56
CA GLN A 44 2.54 31.14 0.53
C GLN A 44 2.67 32.66 0.66
N SER A 45 3.48 33.15 1.61
CA SER A 45 3.73 34.57 1.77
C SER A 45 4.39 35.21 0.54
N LEU A 46 5.32 34.51 -0.10
CA LEU A 46 6.02 35.02 -1.29
C LEU A 46 5.17 34.94 -2.55
N LEU A 47 4.60 33.78 -2.85
CA LEU A 47 3.91 33.54 -4.13
C LEU A 47 2.47 34.02 -4.10
N SER A 48 1.66 33.49 -3.19
CA SER A 48 0.26 33.97 -3.08
C SER A 48 0.18 35.37 -2.51
N GLY A 49 0.91 35.68 -1.44
CA GLY A 49 0.82 36.98 -0.77
C GLY A 49 1.43 38.13 -1.56
N LYS A 50 2.74 38.09 -1.88
CA LYS A 50 3.43 39.23 -2.53
C LYS A 50 3.20 39.27 -4.04
N ILE A 51 3.24 38.12 -4.74
CA ILE A 51 3.07 38.06 -6.20
C ILE A 51 1.59 38.03 -6.57
N GLY A 52 0.84 37.06 -6.02
CA GLY A 52 -0.58 36.86 -6.31
C GLY A 52 -1.49 37.84 -5.61
N ARG A 53 -1.00 38.57 -4.61
CA ARG A 53 -1.74 39.47 -3.74
C ARG A 53 -3.04 38.87 -3.18
N PHE A 54 -2.97 37.57 -2.86
CA PHE A 54 -4.09 36.77 -2.37
C PHE A 54 -3.75 36.09 -1.05
N SER A 55 -4.63 36.22 -0.06
CA SER A 55 -4.62 35.43 1.14
C SER A 55 -5.84 34.51 1.15
N PRO A 56 -5.65 33.18 1.18
CA PRO A 56 -6.76 32.28 1.45
C PRO A 56 -7.31 32.59 2.86
N PRO A 57 -8.63 32.44 3.09
CA PRO A 57 -9.23 32.59 4.42
C PRO A 57 -8.47 31.70 5.43
N GLY A 58 -8.29 32.19 6.67
CA GLY A 58 -7.58 31.46 7.74
C GLY A 58 -6.04 31.53 7.72
N ALA A 59 -5.43 32.23 6.76
CA ALA A 59 -4.00 32.52 6.83
C ALA A 59 -3.72 33.56 7.93
N PRO A 60 -2.76 33.33 8.86
CA PRO A 60 -2.45 34.23 9.97
C PRO A 60 -1.60 35.42 9.50
N LEU A 61 -2.07 36.15 8.50
CA LEU A 61 -1.38 37.31 7.96
C LEU A 61 -2.31 38.52 8.06
N GLU A 62 -2.12 39.30 9.12
CA GLU A 62 -2.84 40.53 9.41
C GLU A 62 -2.66 41.61 8.33
N ASP A 63 -1.78 41.41 7.33
CA ASP A 63 -1.38 42.44 6.34
C ASP A 63 -1.69 42.13 4.88
N ILE A 64 -2.56 41.16 4.55
CA ILE A 64 -2.86 40.88 3.15
C ILE A 64 -4.10 41.66 2.69
N VAL A 65 -3.84 42.63 1.83
CA VAL A 65 -4.81 43.44 1.16
C VAL A 65 -5.89 42.56 0.47
N ALA A 66 -7.15 42.77 0.86
CA ALA A 66 -8.27 42.18 0.17
C ALA A 66 -8.25 42.60 -1.30
N PHE A 67 -8.38 41.64 -2.23
CA PHE A 67 -8.42 41.92 -3.66
C PHE A 67 -9.36 43.06 -4.04
N GLY A 68 -8.82 44.04 -4.77
CA GLY A 68 -9.63 44.74 -5.74
C GLY A 68 -9.96 43.83 -6.93
N PRO A 69 -11.14 43.90 -7.54
CA PRO A 69 -11.49 43.14 -8.73
C PRO A 69 -10.45 43.23 -9.85
N ASP A 70 -9.73 44.33 -9.90
CA ASP A 70 -8.74 44.69 -10.93
C ASP A 70 -7.41 43.94 -10.81
N GLU A 71 -7.12 43.25 -9.70
CA GLU A 71 -5.84 42.57 -9.48
C GLU A 71 -5.91 41.03 -9.63
N ARG A 72 -7.07 40.44 -9.88
CA ARG A 72 -7.27 38.98 -10.00
C ARG A 72 -6.42 38.32 -11.10
N TRP A 73 -5.97 39.09 -12.10
CA TRP A 73 -5.08 38.59 -13.15
C TRP A 73 -3.70 38.17 -12.64
N LEU A 74 -3.30 38.57 -11.43
CA LEU A 74 -2.07 38.13 -10.78
C LEU A 74 -2.13 36.68 -10.33
N LEU A 75 -3.32 36.10 -10.12
CA LEU A 75 -3.49 34.70 -9.70
C LEU A 75 -2.91 33.70 -10.73
N PRO A 76 -3.28 33.74 -12.02
CA PRO A 76 -2.68 32.90 -13.04
C PRO A 76 -1.16 33.06 -13.12
N VAL A 77 -0.64 34.27 -12.92
CA VAL A 77 0.80 34.55 -12.96
C VAL A 77 1.53 33.89 -11.79
N SER A 78 1.03 34.04 -10.56
CA SER A 78 1.60 33.44 -9.37
C SER A 78 1.60 31.90 -9.47
N LEU A 79 0.48 31.32 -9.92
CA LEU A 79 0.36 29.88 -10.11
C LEU A 79 1.27 29.38 -11.23
N ALA A 80 1.41 30.11 -12.34
CA ALA A 80 2.32 29.76 -13.42
C ALA A 80 3.78 29.70 -12.94
N ILE A 81 4.21 30.71 -12.18
CA ILE A 81 5.56 30.75 -11.59
C ILE A 81 5.76 29.58 -10.62
N GLY A 82 4.80 29.35 -9.71
CA GLY A 82 4.87 28.24 -8.76
C GLY A 82 4.94 26.88 -9.46
N GLY A 83 4.09 26.65 -10.47
CA GLY A 83 4.09 25.44 -11.28
C GLY A 83 5.38 25.22 -12.04
N LEU A 84 5.93 26.30 -12.63
CA LEU A 84 7.20 26.25 -13.36
C LEU A 84 8.38 25.88 -12.44
N VAL A 85 8.52 26.59 -11.33
CA VAL A 85 9.62 26.34 -10.37
C VAL A 85 9.51 24.94 -9.77
N SER A 86 8.32 24.52 -9.35
CA SER A 86 8.07 23.17 -8.85
C SER A 86 8.38 22.12 -9.91
N GLY A 87 7.92 22.29 -11.15
CA GLY A 87 8.16 21.40 -12.27
C GLY A 87 9.64 21.24 -12.61
N LEU A 88 10.41 22.32 -12.63
CA LEU A 88 11.85 22.29 -12.84
C LEU A 88 12.57 21.52 -11.72
N LEU A 89 12.24 21.79 -10.45
CA LEU A 89 12.84 21.09 -9.31
C LEU A 89 12.59 19.59 -9.36
N VAL A 90 11.35 19.19 -9.61
CA VAL A 90 10.97 17.77 -9.70
C VAL A 90 11.68 17.09 -10.87
N TYR A 91 11.57 17.67 -12.06
CA TYR A 91 12.08 17.06 -13.29
C TYR A 91 13.60 16.83 -13.23
N PHE A 92 14.39 17.83 -12.81
CA PHE A 92 15.85 17.74 -12.85
C PHE A 92 16.46 17.07 -11.60
N LEU A 93 15.82 17.20 -10.42
CA LEU A 93 16.42 16.71 -9.17
C LEU A 93 15.86 15.36 -8.72
N ALA A 94 14.53 15.19 -8.70
CA ALA A 94 13.89 13.96 -8.24
C ALA A 94 12.53 13.74 -8.91
N PRO A 95 12.45 13.08 -10.07
CA PRO A 95 11.18 12.79 -10.74
C PRO A 95 10.18 12.01 -9.87
N GLU A 96 10.63 11.28 -8.85
CA GLU A 96 9.75 10.57 -7.91
C GLU A 96 9.01 11.50 -6.93
N ALA A 97 9.36 12.79 -6.90
CA ALA A 97 8.63 13.80 -6.15
C ALA A 97 7.44 14.40 -6.93
N GLU A 98 7.21 13.97 -8.18
CA GLU A 98 6.07 14.33 -9.00
C GLU A 98 4.75 13.83 -8.39
N GLY A 99 3.68 14.60 -8.55
CA GLY A 99 2.32 14.20 -8.22
C GLY A 99 2.10 13.92 -6.74
N ASP A 100 1.29 12.90 -6.43
CA ASP A 100 0.95 12.53 -5.06
C ASP A 100 2.04 11.70 -4.37
N GLY A 101 2.46 12.19 -3.19
CA GLY A 101 3.51 11.54 -2.41
C GLY A 101 3.11 10.20 -1.83
N THR A 102 1.84 10.02 -1.46
CA THR A 102 1.31 8.76 -0.91
C THR A 102 1.41 7.64 -1.93
N ASP A 103 0.99 7.89 -3.18
CA ASP A 103 1.07 6.90 -4.25
C ASP A 103 2.53 6.50 -4.57
N ALA A 104 3.47 7.44 -4.48
CA ALA A 104 4.89 7.16 -4.61
C ALA A 104 5.43 6.24 -3.48
N VAL A 105 4.92 6.39 -2.24
CA VAL A 105 5.25 5.50 -1.12
C VAL A 105 4.68 4.10 -1.33
N ILE A 106 3.43 3.98 -1.78
CA ILE A 106 2.79 2.70 -2.13
C ILE A 106 3.63 1.97 -3.20
N LYS A 107 4.03 2.68 -4.26
CA LYS A 107 4.93 2.15 -5.29
C LYS A 107 6.27 1.65 -4.72
N ALA A 108 6.88 2.43 -3.83
CA ALA A 108 8.14 2.05 -3.21
C ALA A 108 8.00 0.81 -2.32
N PHE A 109 6.87 0.64 -1.63
CA PHE A 109 6.56 -0.55 -0.84
C PHE A 109 6.48 -1.81 -1.71
N HIS A 110 5.62 -1.79 -2.73
CA HIS A 110 5.35 -2.97 -3.56
C HIS A 110 6.50 -3.30 -4.52
N HIS A 111 7.03 -2.31 -5.23
CA HIS A 111 7.91 -2.53 -6.38
C HIS A 111 9.38 -2.19 -6.16
N GLN A 112 9.72 -1.37 -5.13
CA GLN A 112 11.09 -0.88 -4.93
C GLN A 112 11.75 -1.43 -3.65
N ARG A 113 11.21 -2.49 -3.06
CA ARG A 113 11.74 -3.12 -1.83
C ARG A 113 11.90 -2.13 -0.67
N GLY A 114 11.00 -1.14 -0.58
CA GLY A 114 11.05 -0.07 0.42
C GLY A 114 12.20 0.93 0.23
N ARG A 115 12.78 1.04 -0.96
CA ARG A 115 13.90 1.97 -1.24
C ARG A 115 13.37 3.29 -1.80
N VAL A 116 13.71 4.39 -1.15
CA VAL A 116 13.50 5.75 -1.62
C VAL A 116 14.84 6.48 -1.70
N ARG A 117 15.10 7.19 -2.79
CA ARG A 117 16.36 7.95 -2.94
C ARG A 117 16.42 9.11 -1.94
N LYS A 118 17.60 9.35 -1.33
CA LYS A 118 17.79 10.36 -0.28
C LYS A 118 17.35 11.78 -0.69
N ARG A 119 17.51 12.14 -1.96
CA ARG A 119 17.16 13.46 -2.50
C ARG A 119 15.65 13.69 -2.66
N VAL A 120 14.82 12.62 -2.58
CA VAL A 120 13.36 12.75 -2.75
C VAL A 120 12.74 13.60 -1.64
N ALA A 121 13.12 13.39 -0.38
CA ALA A 121 12.55 14.12 0.75
C ALA A 121 12.73 15.65 0.63
N PRO A 122 13.95 16.20 0.46
CA PRO A 122 14.13 17.65 0.34
C PRO A 122 13.47 18.22 -0.93
N VAL A 123 13.55 17.51 -2.06
CA VAL A 123 12.91 17.98 -3.30
C VAL A 123 11.39 18.00 -3.15
N LYS A 124 10.79 16.96 -2.56
CA LYS A 124 9.35 16.90 -2.28
C LYS A 124 8.92 18.03 -1.35
N ALA A 125 9.68 18.27 -0.28
CA ALA A 125 9.37 19.33 0.67
C ALA A 125 9.33 20.72 -0.01
N ILE A 126 10.34 21.04 -0.81
CA ILE A 126 10.44 22.35 -1.46
C ILE A 126 9.41 22.47 -2.60
N SER A 127 9.33 21.45 -3.48
CA SER A 127 8.42 21.51 -4.64
C SER A 127 6.95 21.54 -4.23
N ALA A 128 6.55 20.76 -3.22
CA ALA A 128 5.18 20.77 -2.73
C ALA A 128 4.84 22.06 -1.98
N ALA A 129 5.77 22.58 -1.18
CA ALA A 129 5.59 23.87 -0.52
C ALA A 129 5.37 25.01 -1.55
N ILE A 130 6.11 24.98 -2.67
CA ILE A 130 5.95 25.94 -3.76
C ILE A 130 4.61 25.74 -4.48
N THR A 131 4.26 24.49 -4.85
CA THR A 131 2.99 24.21 -5.55
C THR A 131 1.79 24.66 -4.74
N ILE A 132 1.71 24.23 -3.46
CA ILE A 132 0.57 24.54 -2.59
C ILE A 132 0.62 26.01 -2.16
N GLY A 133 1.81 26.54 -1.84
CA GLY A 133 2.01 27.92 -1.44
C GLY A 133 1.70 28.93 -2.53
N ALA A 134 1.84 28.57 -3.81
CA ALA A 134 1.40 29.40 -4.93
C ALA A 134 -0.13 29.42 -5.13
N GLY A 135 -0.88 28.59 -4.41
CA GLY A 135 -2.33 28.45 -4.53
C GLY A 135 -2.79 27.16 -5.21
N GLY A 136 -1.89 26.25 -5.55
CA GLY A 136 -2.23 24.94 -6.15
C GLY A 136 -3.22 24.17 -5.27
N SER A 137 -4.25 23.58 -5.87
CA SER A 137 -5.25 22.78 -5.18
C SER A 137 -4.69 21.39 -4.85
N ALA A 138 -4.06 21.26 -3.69
CA ALA A 138 -3.42 20.03 -3.23
C ALA A 138 -3.28 20.01 -1.71
N GLY A 139 -3.21 18.82 -1.13
CA GLY A 139 -3.01 18.61 0.31
C GLY A 139 -1.53 18.53 0.70
N ARG A 140 -1.25 18.82 1.97
CA ARG A 140 0.08 18.71 2.60
C ARG A 140 0.43 17.28 2.99
N GLU A 141 -0.56 16.41 3.09
CA GLU A 141 -0.48 15.06 3.66
C GLU A 141 0.36 14.12 2.78
N GLY A 142 0.15 14.15 1.46
CA GLY A 142 0.94 13.37 0.50
C GLY A 142 2.44 13.69 0.54
N PRO A 143 2.82 14.97 0.46
CA PRO A 143 4.21 15.38 0.63
C PRO A 143 4.84 14.91 1.93
N ILE A 144 4.19 15.14 3.07
CA ILE A 144 4.76 14.76 4.36
C ILE A 144 4.82 13.24 4.55
N ALA A 145 3.87 12.50 3.97
CA ALA A 145 3.91 11.04 3.89
C ALA A 145 5.20 10.55 3.21
N GLN A 146 5.53 11.15 2.06
CA GLN A 146 6.73 10.79 1.30
C GLN A 146 8.02 11.23 2.00
N ILE A 147 8.03 12.38 2.65
CA ILE A 147 9.17 12.87 3.44
C ILE A 147 9.47 11.91 4.60
N GLY A 148 8.46 11.58 5.42
CA GLY A 148 8.61 10.65 6.53
C GLY A 148 9.00 9.24 6.07
N ALA A 149 8.35 8.71 5.03
CA ALA A 149 8.68 7.43 4.42
C ALA A 149 10.12 7.39 3.89
N SER A 150 10.59 8.48 3.29
CA SER A 150 11.97 8.59 2.79
C SER A 150 12.99 8.45 3.91
N PHE A 151 12.71 9.05 5.08
CA PHE A 151 13.60 8.91 6.24
C PHE A 151 13.57 7.48 6.80
N GLY A 152 12.40 6.85 6.94
CA GLY A 152 12.30 5.45 7.34
C GLY A 152 13.06 4.51 6.40
N SER A 153 12.94 4.73 5.09
CA SER A 153 13.71 4.01 4.07
C SER A 153 15.23 4.25 4.19
N PHE A 154 15.64 5.49 4.44
CA PHE A 154 17.04 5.85 4.63
C PHE A 154 17.64 5.15 5.86
N LEU A 155 16.95 5.21 7.00
CA LEU A 155 17.37 4.58 8.24
C LEU A 155 17.50 3.05 8.09
N GLY A 156 16.51 2.42 7.45
CA GLY A 156 16.55 0.99 7.12
C GLY A 156 17.76 0.62 6.23
N GLY A 157 18.13 1.50 5.30
CA GLY A 157 19.33 1.33 4.47
C GLY A 157 20.62 1.53 5.22
N LEU A 158 20.70 2.55 6.09
CA LEU A 158 21.88 2.86 6.92
C LEU A 158 22.19 1.70 7.87
N LEU A 159 21.16 1.12 8.47
CA LEU A 159 21.26 -0.01 9.39
C LEU A 159 21.36 -1.37 8.69
N LYS A 160 21.42 -1.39 7.35
CA LYS A 160 21.49 -2.61 6.52
C LYS A 160 20.40 -3.64 6.86
N LEU A 161 19.19 -3.16 7.15
CA LEU A 161 18.05 -4.02 7.49
C LEU A 161 17.55 -4.81 6.26
N THR A 162 16.80 -5.86 6.53
CA THR A 162 16.12 -6.63 5.49
C THR A 162 15.18 -5.74 4.68
N HIS A 163 14.78 -6.17 3.48
CA HIS A 163 13.80 -5.43 2.67
C HIS A 163 12.45 -5.34 3.37
N HIS A 164 12.07 -6.37 4.10
CA HIS A 164 10.87 -6.42 4.91
C HIS A 164 10.91 -5.36 6.03
N ASP A 165 11.93 -5.39 6.90
CA ASP A 165 12.09 -4.42 7.98
C ASP A 165 12.16 -2.97 7.45
N ARG A 166 12.81 -2.76 6.31
CA ARG A 166 12.87 -1.43 5.66
C ARG A 166 11.50 -0.94 5.24
N ARG A 167 10.63 -1.81 4.69
CA ARG A 167 9.24 -1.46 4.35
C ARG A 167 8.46 -1.04 5.58
N ILE A 168 8.57 -1.77 6.68
CA ILE A 168 7.91 -1.42 7.94
C ILE A 168 8.37 -0.04 8.44
N LEU A 169 9.68 0.22 8.48
CA LEU A 169 10.20 1.53 8.89
C LEU A 169 9.78 2.67 7.95
N MET A 170 9.70 2.39 6.65
CA MET A 170 9.21 3.34 5.65
C MET A 170 7.76 3.72 5.92
N MET A 171 6.89 2.73 6.17
CA MET A 171 5.48 2.97 6.47
C MET A 171 5.29 3.63 7.85
N ALA A 172 6.12 3.29 8.84
CA ALA A 172 6.14 4.00 10.12
C ALA A 172 6.50 5.48 9.96
N GLY A 173 7.42 5.79 9.03
CA GLY A 173 7.74 7.18 8.68
C GLY A 173 6.58 7.92 8.01
N MET A 174 5.85 7.25 7.13
CA MET A 174 4.61 7.76 6.54
C MET A 174 3.57 8.09 7.61
N ALA A 175 3.31 7.14 8.53
CA ALA A 175 2.40 7.34 9.65
C ALA A 175 2.83 8.52 10.54
N GLY A 176 4.13 8.62 10.85
CA GLY A 176 4.69 9.73 11.63
C GLY A 176 4.48 11.10 10.98
N GLY A 177 4.67 11.19 9.66
CA GLY A 177 4.46 12.43 8.92
C GLY A 177 2.99 12.85 8.88
N ILE A 178 2.10 11.95 8.45
CA ILE A 178 0.66 12.22 8.35
C ILE A 178 0.06 12.52 9.72
N GLY A 179 0.38 11.70 10.74
CA GLY A 179 -0.11 11.88 12.11
C GLY A 179 0.28 13.22 12.72
N SER A 180 1.46 13.74 12.34
CA SER A 180 1.92 15.07 12.74
C SER A 180 1.03 16.16 12.14
N ILE A 181 0.91 16.21 10.80
CA ILE A 181 0.29 17.34 10.10
C ILE A 181 -1.24 17.37 10.26
N LEU A 182 -1.88 16.20 10.34
CA LEU A 182 -3.33 16.07 10.53
C LEU A 182 -3.75 16.05 12.00
N ARG A 183 -2.80 15.96 12.93
CA ARG A 183 -3.06 15.77 14.37
C ARG A 183 -3.92 14.53 14.66
N ALA A 184 -3.71 13.47 13.85
CA ALA A 184 -4.48 12.24 13.86
C ALA A 184 -3.55 11.01 13.89
N PRO A 185 -2.85 10.74 15.02
CA PRO A 185 -1.84 9.69 15.09
C PRO A 185 -2.40 8.28 14.91
N LEU A 186 -3.57 7.97 15.46
CA LEU A 186 -4.21 6.67 15.30
C LEU A 186 -4.68 6.46 13.86
N GLY A 187 -5.41 7.43 13.30
CA GLY A 187 -5.88 7.39 11.92
C GLY A 187 -4.74 7.28 10.91
N ALA A 188 -3.63 7.99 11.13
CA ALA A 188 -2.44 7.91 10.28
C ALA A 188 -1.74 6.54 10.35
N SER A 189 -1.72 5.90 11.53
CA SER A 189 -1.20 4.55 11.68
C SER A 189 -2.04 3.53 10.92
N PHE A 190 -3.37 3.59 11.06
CA PHE A 190 -4.30 2.75 10.29
C PHE A 190 -4.15 3.02 8.79
N PHE A 191 -4.10 4.29 8.39
CA PHE A 191 -3.95 4.67 6.98
C PHE A 191 -2.68 4.09 6.35
N SER A 192 -1.55 4.18 7.04
CA SER A 192 -0.30 3.63 6.52
C SER A 192 -0.33 2.11 6.35
N ALA A 193 -1.13 1.39 7.14
CA ALA A 193 -1.30 -0.06 7.03
C ALA A 193 -2.37 -0.47 6.00
N GLU A 194 -3.43 0.33 5.82
CA GLU A 194 -4.60 0.04 4.97
C GLU A 194 -4.41 0.49 3.52
N VAL A 195 -3.75 1.63 3.28
CA VAL A 195 -3.67 2.26 1.96
C VAL A 195 -2.92 1.46 0.90
N LEU A 196 -2.20 0.42 1.29
CA LEU A 196 -1.43 -0.42 0.37
C LEU A 196 -2.32 -1.29 -0.54
N TYR A 197 -3.53 -1.60 -0.08
CA TYR A 197 -4.46 -2.54 -0.72
C TYR A 197 -5.78 -1.87 -1.05
N SER A 198 -6.43 -2.29 -2.15
CA SER A 198 -7.79 -1.81 -2.45
C SER A 198 -8.89 -2.68 -1.87
N LYS A 199 -8.60 -3.93 -1.47
CA LYS A 199 -9.42 -4.73 -0.56
C LYS A 199 -9.17 -4.30 0.89
N PRO A 200 -10.10 -4.56 1.84
CA PRO A 200 -9.95 -4.16 3.25
C PRO A 200 -8.95 -5.05 3.99
N GLU A 201 -7.73 -5.06 3.52
CA GLU A 201 -6.61 -5.79 4.09
C GLU A 201 -5.61 -4.82 4.72
N PHE A 202 -4.92 -5.28 5.76
CA PHE A 202 -3.96 -4.47 6.51
C PHE A 202 -2.55 -5.06 6.44
N GLU A 203 -1.56 -4.18 6.36
CA GLU A 203 -0.19 -4.52 6.71
C GLU A 203 -0.01 -4.40 8.23
N TYR A 204 -0.52 -5.40 8.97
CA TYR A 204 -0.63 -5.37 10.44
C TYR A 204 0.71 -5.17 11.15
N GLU A 205 1.82 -5.59 10.55
CA GLU A 205 3.17 -5.39 11.11
C GLU A 205 3.58 -3.91 11.17
N VAL A 206 2.95 -3.07 10.35
CA VAL A 206 3.16 -1.62 10.32
C VAL A 206 2.41 -0.91 11.45
N LEU A 207 1.28 -1.46 11.96
CA LEU A 207 0.39 -0.76 12.88
C LEU A 207 1.09 -0.27 14.15
N ILE A 208 1.82 -1.14 14.86
CA ILE A 208 2.48 -0.76 16.11
C ILE A 208 3.67 0.19 15.88
N PRO A 209 4.61 -0.09 14.96
CA PRO A 209 5.67 0.86 14.62
C PRO A 209 5.12 2.20 14.10
N GLY A 210 4.05 2.15 13.29
CA GLY A 210 3.35 3.33 12.78
C GLY A 210 2.75 4.16 13.88
N LEU A 211 2.05 3.54 14.84
CA LEU A 211 1.42 4.21 15.96
C LEU A 211 2.45 4.91 16.86
N ILE A 212 3.54 4.23 17.23
CA ILE A 212 4.63 4.82 18.01
C ILE A 212 5.23 6.02 17.29
N SER A 213 5.50 5.88 15.99
CA SER A 213 6.05 6.96 15.17
C SER A 213 5.07 8.12 15.05
N ALA A 214 3.78 7.85 14.82
CA ALA A 214 2.75 8.87 14.67
C ALA A 214 2.52 9.66 15.96
N ILE A 215 2.42 8.98 17.12
CA ILE A 215 2.27 9.65 18.42
C ILE A 215 3.49 10.52 18.72
N THR A 216 4.70 10.01 18.48
CA THR A 216 5.93 10.76 18.69
C THR A 216 6.01 11.99 17.79
N GLY A 217 5.72 11.81 16.49
CA GLY A 217 5.72 12.90 15.52
C GLY A 217 4.64 13.95 15.81
N TYR A 218 3.42 13.52 16.12
CA TYR A 218 2.34 14.39 16.58
C TYR A 218 2.73 15.22 17.79
N SER A 219 3.34 14.61 18.82
CA SER A 219 3.76 15.30 20.03
C SER A 219 4.78 16.40 19.74
N ILE A 220 5.76 16.14 18.87
CA ILE A 220 6.77 17.12 18.46
C ILE A 220 6.14 18.25 17.64
N TYR A 221 5.31 17.91 16.65
CA TYR A 221 4.67 18.90 15.80
C TYR A 221 3.72 19.79 16.61
N SER A 222 2.89 19.20 17.49
CA SER A 222 1.93 19.94 18.32
C SER A 222 2.60 20.84 19.35
N SER A 223 3.80 20.49 19.84
CA SER A 223 4.60 21.37 20.71
C SER A 223 5.02 22.67 19.99
N PHE A 224 5.11 22.64 18.65
CA PHE A 224 5.41 23.82 17.84
C PHE A 224 4.13 24.50 17.31
N ALA A 225 3.21 23.73 16.73
CA ALA A 225 2.01 24.25 16.04
C ALA A 225 0.80 24.44 16.97
N GLY A 226 0.93 24.13 18.27
CA GLY A 226 -0.15 24.14 19.24
C GLY A 226 -0.89 22.81 19.34
N TRP A 227 -1.46 22.57 20.52
CA TRP A 227 -2.27 21.38 20.82
C TRP A 227 -3.74 21.64 20.44
N GLY A 228 -4.49 20.59 20.17
CA GLY A 228 -5.92 20.63 19.84
C GLY A 228 -6.23 19.93 18.53
N PHE A 229 -7.47 20.01 18.13
CA PHE A 229 -7.97 19.40 16.89
C PHE A 229 -7.67 20.31 15.67
N LEU A 230 -7.82 19.75 14.49
CA LEU A 230 -7.61 20.51 13.26
C LEU A 230 -8.81 21.41 12.93
N PHE A 231 -10.02 20.95 13.28
CA PHE A 231 -11.27 21.70 13.13
C PHE A 231 -11.89 21.98 14.48
N ASP A 232 -12.50 23.15 14.64
CA ASP A 232 -13.31 23.51 15.78
C ASP A 232 -14.75 23.05 15.54
N VAL A 233 -15.17 22.04 16.27
CA VAL A 233 -16.45 21.36 16.06
C VAL A 233 -17.24 21.32 17.35
N PRO A 234 -18.55 21.67 17.33
CA PRO A 234 -19.41 21.45 18.49
C PRO A 234 -19.43 19.96 18.85
N GLN A 235 -19.54 19.64 20.15
CA GLN A 235 -19.70 18.26 20.58
C GLN A 235 -21.02 17.69 20.06
N ILE A 236 -20.93 16.69 19.21
CA ILE A 236 -22.07 16.02 18.59
C ILE A 236 -21.93 14.53 18.87
N ASP A 237 -22.91 13.97 19.56
CA ASP A 237 -22.98 12.54 19.84
C ASP A 237 -24.12 11.90 19.04
N PHE A 238 -23.91 10.66 18.63
CA PHE A 238 -24.90 9.88 17.92
C PHE A 238 -25.84 9.20 18.92
N HIS A 239 -27.11 9.63 18.95
CA HIS A 239 -28.13 9.08 19.86
C HIS A 239 -29.36 8.49 19.13
N GLU A 240 -29.54 8.81 17.85
CA GLU A 240 -30.76 8.45 17.12
C GLU A 240 -30.48 7.44 16.00
N PRO A 241 -30.83 6.14 16.16
CA PRO A 241 -30.61 5.11 15.15
C PRO A 241 -31.28 5.40 13.78
N ARG A 242 -32.38 6.17 13.76
CA ARG A 242 -33.05 6.59 12.53
C ARG A 242 -32.15 7.39 11.57
N HIS A 243 -31.17 8.15 12.11
CA HIS A 243 -30.21 8.89 11.31
C HIS A 243 -29.30 7.97 10.48
N LEU A 244 -29.13 6.70 10.86
CA LEU A 244 -28.29 5.75 10.09
C LEU A 244 -28.76 5.58 8.65
N ALA A 245 -30.07 5.63 8.39
CA ALA A 245 -30.61 5.55 7.02
C ALA A 245 -30.17 6.76 6.17
N LEU A 246 -30.17 7.97 6.77
CA LEU A 246 -29.72 9.18 6.10
C LEU A 246 -28.20 9.21 5.89
N TYR A 247 -27.44 8.71 6.86
CA TYR A 247 -26.00 8.53 6.71
C TYR A 247 -25.66 7.48 5.65
N ALA A 248 -26.39 6.38 5.54
CA ALA A 248 -26.20 5.40 4.48
C ALA A 248 -26.45 6.02 3.09
N LEU A 249 -27.48 6.87 2.96
CA LEU A 249 -27.75 7.62 1.73
C LEU A 249 -26.64 8.62 1.39
N LEU A 250 -26.07 9.29 2.41
CA LEU A 250 -24.87 10.13 2.21
C LEU A 250 -23.67 9.29 1.72
N GLY A 251 -23.47 8.08 2.26
CA GLY A 251 -22.43 7.15 1.79
C GLY A 251 -22.59 6.78 0.32
N LEU A 252 -23.83 6.55 -0.13
CA LEU A 252 -24.14 6.31 -1.54
C LEU A 252 -23.86 7.54 -2.41
N ALA A 253 -24.19 8.75 -1.94
CA ALA A 253 -23.86 9.99 -2.64
C ALA A 253 -22.33 10.19 -2.73
N CYS A 254 -21.59 9.87 -1.66
CA CYS A 254 -20.13 9.88 -1.66
C CYS A 254 -19.55 8.89 -2.69
N ALA A 255 -20.14 7.68 -2.83
CA ALA A 255 -19.73 6.70 -3.84
C ALA A 255 -19.98 7.23 -5.27
N LEU A 256 -21.14 7.83 -5.51
CA LEU A 256 -21.50 8.37 -6.83
C LEU A 256 -20.54 9.47 -7.29
N VAL A 257 -20.29 10.47 -6.45
CA VAL A 257 -19.34 11.56 -6.76
C VAL A 257 -17.89 11.02 -6.73
N GLY A 258 -17.60 10.07 -5.83
CA GLY A 258 -16.34 9.34 -5.77
C GLY A 258 -16.02 8.55 -7.04
N ALA A 259 -17.03 8.12 -7.80
CA ALA A 259 -16.82 7.51 -9.11
C ALA A 259 -16.39 8.51 -10.19
N ILE A 260 -16.78 9.78 -10.05
CA ILE A 260 -16.43 10.85 -10.98
C ILE A 260 -14.99 11.29 -10.77
N TYR A 261 -14.57 11.47 -9.51
CA TYR A 261 -13.27 12.07 -9.19
C TYR A 261 -12.06 11.31 -9.75
N PRO A 262 -11.82 10.03 -9.49
CA PRO A 262 -10.69 9.30 -10.08
C PRO A 262 -10.78 9.22 -11.61
N LYS A 263 -11.98 9.04 -12.18
CA LYS A 263 -12.15 9.03 -13.64
C LYS A 263 -11.72 10.34 -14.27
N PHE A 264 -12.18 11.47 -13.70
CA PHE A 264 -11.83 12.80 -14.20
C PHE A 264 -10.34 13.09 -13.99
N PHE A 265 -9.79 12.73 -12.82
CA PHE A 265 -8.39 12.90 -12.51
C PHE A 265 -7.48 12.19 -13.53
N TYR A 266 -7.73 10.91 -13.80
CA TYR A 266 -6.95 10.15 -14.78
C TYR A 266 -7.26 10.55 -16.22
N PHE A 267 -8.49 10.99 -16.54
CA PHE A 267 -8.79 11.57 -17.84
C PHE A 267 -7.91 12.81 -18.11
N VAL A 268 -7.83 13.74 -17.17
CA VAL A 268 -6.99 14.94 -17.28
C VAL A 268 -5.52 14.54 -17.45
N ARG A 269 -5.04 13.57 -16.69
CA ARG A 269 -3.66 13.07 -16.76
C ARG A 269 -3.34 12.41 -18.10
N GLU A 270 -4.15 11.40 -18.51
CA GLU A 270 -3.84 10.54 -19.64
C GLU A 270 -4.22 11.15 -20.99
N GLN A 271 -5.30 11.93 -21.06
CA GLN A 271 -5.80 12.49 -22.31
C GLN A 271 -5.38 13.94 -22.56
N ILE A 272 -5.06 14.71 -21.51
CA ILE A 272 -4.68 16.12 -21.65
C ILE A 272 -3.18 16.29 -21.46
N PHE A 273 -2.65 15.99 -20.26
CA PHE A 273 -1.24 16.31 -19.97
C PHE A 273 -0.25 15.30 -20.54
N LYS A 274 -0.55 14.00 -20.55
CA LYS A 274 0.40 13.00 -21.04
C LYS A 274 0.73 13.15 -22.55
N PRO A 275 -0.25 13.33 -23.45
CA PRO A 275 0.01 13.49 -24.89
C PRO A 275 0.48 14.90 -25.27
N MET A 276 0.42 15.87 -24.34
CA MET A 276 0.77 17.27 -24.63
C MET A 276 2.25 17.38 -25.08
N PRO A 277 2.52 17.99 -26.27
CA PRO A 277 3.86 18.04 -26.86
C PRO A 277 4.71 19.16 -26.22
N VAL A 278 4.82 19.16 -24.90
CA VAL A 278 5.66 20.09 -24.13
C VAL A 278 6.53 19.33 -23.14
N PRO A 279 7.71 19.87 -22.78
CA PRO A 279 8.57 19.23 -21.78
C PRO A 279 7.86 18.99 -20.46
N GLY A 280 8.16 17.87 -19.79
CA GLY A 280 7.52 17.49 -18.53
C GLY A 280 7.56 18.56 -17.44
N TRP A 281 8.69 19.31 -17.36
CA TRP A 281 8.85 20.39 -16.38
C TRP A 281 7.92 21.58 -16.60
N ALA A 282 7.39 21.78 -17.81
CA ALA A 282 6.50 22.90 -18.13
C ALA A 282 5.02 22.58 -17.91
N LYS A 283 4.64 21.30 -17.86
CA LYS A 283 3.25 20.87 -17.69
C LYS A 283 2.62 21.39 -16.39
N PRO A 284 3.29 21.38 -15.22
CA PRO A 284 2.74 21.95 -13.99
C PRO A 284 2.43 23.45 -14.11
N ALA A 285 3.26 24.21 -14.84
CA ALA A 285 2.98 25.63 -15.08
C ALA A 285 1.68 25.81 -15.87
N ILE A 286 1.44 25.00 -16.90
CA ILE A 286 0.21 25.05 -17.71
C ILE A 286 -1.01 24.67 -16.88
N GLY A 287 -0.95 23.56 -16.11
CA GLY A 287 -2.04 23.12 -15.27
C GLY A 287 -2.40 24.13 -14.18
N MET A 288 -1.39 24.69 -13.52
CA MET A 288 -1.60 25.70 -12.49
C MET A 288 -2.05 27.05 -13.08
N THR A 289 -1.63 27.43 -14.29
CA THR A 289 -2.19 28.61 -14.99
C THR A 289 -3.67 28.42 -15.28
N ALA A 290 -4.06 27.25 -15.78
CA ALA A 290 -5.48 26.93 -16.02
C ALA A 290 -6.31 27.01 -14.72
N LEU A 291 -5.75 26.52 -13.60
CA LEU A 291 -6.37 26.71 -12.28
C LEU A 291 -6.48 28.20 -11.92
N GLY A 292 -5.45 28.99 -12.20
CA GLY A 292 -5.44 30.42 -11.94
C GLY A 292 -6.55 31.18 -12.71
N LEU A 293 -6.80 30.76 -13.95
CA LEU A 293 -7.92 31.32 -14.74
C LEU A 293 -9.29 31.00 -14.12
N ILE A 294 -9.46 29.76 -13.61
CA ILE A 294 -10.67 29.38 -12.84
C ILE A 294 -10.77 30.26 -11.58
N ALA A 295 -9.65 30.45 -10.89
CA ALA A 295 -9.60 31.22 -9.65
C ALA A 295 -9.92 32.72 -9.83
N MET A 296 -9.76 33.27 -11.02
CA MET A 296 -10.22 34.64 -11.30
C MET A 296 -11.73 34.80 -11.09
N VAL A 297 -12.50 33.73 -11.36
CA VAL A 297 -13.96 33.70 -11.18
C VAL A 297 -14.34 33.11 -9.84
N PHE A 298 -13.65 32.03 -9.44
CA PHE A 298 -13.93 31.26 -8.22
C PHE A 298 -12.64 31.06 -7.39
N PRO A 299 -12.18 32.09 -6.66
CA PRO A 299 -10.91 32.04 -5.91
C PRO A 299 -10.89 30.96 -4.82
N GLN A 300 -12.05 30.47 -4.38
CA GLN A 300 -12.19 29.35 -3.42
C GLN A 300 -11.63 28.01 -3.94
N SER A 301 -11.39 27.92 -5.26
CA SER A 301 -10.74 26.74 -5.86
C SER A 301 -9.30 26.53 -5.40
N LEU A 302 -8.63 27.60 -4.93
CA LEU A 302 -7.22 27.59 -4.56
C LEU A 302 -6.95 26.90 -3.22
N GLY A 303 -5.70 26.45 -3.06
CA GLY A 303 -5.17 25.90 -1.82
C GLY A 303 -5.85 24.59 -1.37
N MET A 304 -5.75 24.27 -0.08
CA MET A 304 -6.28 23.03 0.49
C MET A 304 -7.82 23.06 0.62
N GLY A 305 -8.39 24.16 1.08
CA GLY A 305 -9.84 24.33 1.25
C GLY A 305 -10.38 23.99 2.64
N TYR A 306 -9.52 23.78 3.64
CA TYR A 306 -9.95 23.44 5.01
C TYR A 306 -10.77 24.56 5.68
N ASP A 307 -10.46 25.81 5.38
CA ASP A 307 -11.19 26.97 5.90
C ASP A 307 -12.66 26.99 5.47
N TYR A 308 -12.94 26.51 4.24
CA TYR A 308 -14.31 26.37 3.74
C TYR A 308 -15.05 25.20 4.41
N ILE A 309 -14.32 24.17 4.84
CA ILE A 309 -14.90 23.09 5.64
C ILE A 309 -15.25 23.58 7.04
N GLN A 310 -14.40 24.43 7.65
CA GLN A 310 -14.75 25.06 8.92
C GLN A 310 -16.02 25.92 8.77
N GLN A 311 -16.10 26.75 7.73
CA GLN A 311 -17.30 27.55 7.44
C GLN A 311 -18.54 26.67 7.17
N ALA A 312 -18.37 25.50 6.57
CA ALA A 312 -19.46 24.54 6.36
C ALA A 312 -19.92 23.90 7.69
N ILE A 313 -19.00 23.62 8.60
CA ILE A 313 -19.31 23.18 9.98
C ILE A 313 -20.08 24.25 10.74
N ASP A 314 -19.68 25.51 10.59
CA ASP A 314 -20.32 26.68 11.21
C ASP A 314 -21.68 27.04 10.56
N GLY A 315 -22.06 26.37 9.48
CA GLY A 315 -23.34 26.55 8.80
C GLY A 315 -23.47 27.86 8.01
N SER A 316 -22.35 28.48 7.66
CA SER A 316 -22.33 29.82 6.97
C SER A 316 -22.45 29.73 5.44
N LEU A 317 -22.48 28.55 4.84
CA LEU A 317 -22.47 28.31 3.41
C LEU A 317 -23.80 27.76 2.91
N THR A 318 -24.16 28.08 1.65
CA THR A 318 -25.39 27.61 1.00
C THR A 318 -25.16 26.25 0.29
N ILE A 319 -26.24 25.50 0.06
CA ILE A 319 -26.20 24.20 -0.64
C ILE A 319 -25.61 24.37 -2.05
N GLN A 320 -26.04 25.41 -2.79
CA GLN A 320 -25.58 25.69 -4.15
C GLN A 320 -24.08 25.96 -4.18
N PHE A 321 -23.56 26.75 -3.24
CA PHE A 321 -22.14 27.02 -3.11
C PHE A 321 -21.35 25.73 -2.83
N LEU A 322 -21.80 24.91 -1.89
CA LEU A 322 -21.13 23.68 -1.46
C LEU A 322 -21.03 22.66 -2.60
N LEU A 323 -22.09 22.47 -3.39
CA LEU A 323 -22.08 21.56 -4.54
C LEU A 323 -21.16 22.08 -5.66
N LEU A 324 -21.22 23.40 -5.95
CA LEU A 324 -20.32 24.03 -6.92
C LEU A 324 -18.86 23.93 -6.47
N PHE A 325 -18.60 24.21 -5.19
CA PHE A 325 -17.27 24.12 -4.59
C PHE A 325 -16.68 22.70 -4.68
N ALA A 326 -17.47 21.66 -4.36
CA ALA A 326 -17.06 20.29 -4.50
C ALA A 326 -16.69 19.93 -5.97
N ALA A 327 -17.52 20.35 -6.93
CA ALA A 327 -17.27 20.13 -8.35
C ALA A 327 -16.01 20.84 -8.86
N ILE A 328 -15.85 22.13 -8.51
CA ILE A 328 -14.67 22.91 -8.89
C ILE A 328 -13.41 22.35 -8.20
N LYS A 329 -13.50 21.86 -6.97
CA LYS A 329 -12.38 21.27 -6.25
C LYS A 329 -11.85 20.00 -6.94
N ILE A 330 -12.73 19.17 -7.50
CA ILE A 330 -12.35 18.02 -8.34
C ILE A 330 -11.52 18.49 -9.54
N VAL A 331 -11.98 19.52 -10.25
CA VAL A 331 -11.27 20.07 -11.41
C VAL A 331 -9.94 20.70 -11.02
N ALA A 332 -9.93 21.52 -9.98
CA ALA A 332 -8.76 22.24 -9.49
C ALA A 332 -7.63 21.29 -9.06
N THR A 333 -7.97 20.25 -8.29
CA THR A 333 -7.01 19.24 -7.84
C THR A 333 -6.49 18.41 -9.02
N SER A 334 -7.37 18.04 -9.95
CA SER A 334 -6.96 17.31 -11.15
C SER A 334 -6.00 18.13 -12.01
N LEU A 335 -6.26 19.43 -12.22
CA LEU A 335 -5.35 20.31 -12.97
C LEU A 335 -3.99 20.46 -12.27
N THR A 336 -3.97 20.58 -10.94
CA THR A 336 -2.72 20.75 -10.18
C THR A 336 -1.87 19.50 -10.19
N ILE A 337 -2.43 18.36 -9.80
CA ILE A 337 -1.66 17.13 -9.55
C ILE A 337 -1.43 16.36 -10.85
N SER A 338 -2.45 16.22 -11.73
CA SER A 338 -2.31 15.47 -12.98
C SER A 338 -1.39 16.14 -13.99
N SER A 339 -1.11 17.45 -13.85
CA SER A 339 -0.12 18.14 -14.67
C SER A 339 1.34 17.85 -14.25
N GLY A 340 1.54 17.15 -13.13
CA GLY A 340 2.85 16.89 -12.54
C GLY A 340 3.19 17.81 -11.36
N GLY A 341 2.26 18.65 -10.90
CA GLY A 341 2.43 19.46 -9.70
C GLY A 341 2.62 18.58 -8.46
N SER A 342 3.54 18.97 -7.59
CA SER A 342 3.87 18.23 -6.38
C SER A 342 2.90 18.55 -5.24
N GLY A 343 2.16 17.56 -4.72
CA GLY A 343 1.16 17.76 -3.67
C GLY A 343 0.53 16.45 -3.23
N GLY A 344 -0.60 16.51 -2.51
CA GLY A 344 -1.38 15.35 -2.06
C GLY A 344 -2.84 15.46 -2.51
N VAL A 345 -3.50 14.31 -2.68
CA VAL A 345 -4.92 14.22 -3.03
C VAL A 345 -5.81 13.97 -1.80
N LEU A 346 -5.24 13.61 -0.65
CA LEU A 346 -5.97 13.29 0.57
C LEU A 346 -6.77 14.49 1.08
N GLY A 347 -6.11 15.63 1.34
CA GLY A 347 -6.77 16.85 1.81
C GLY A 347 -7.93 17.29 0.92
N PRO A 348 -7.73 17.48 -0.41
CA PRO A 348 -8.82 17.76 -1.33
C PRO A 348 -9.96 16.75 -1.30
N SER A 349 -9.67 15.44 -1.11
CA SER A 349 -10.72 14.42 -0.99
C SER A 349 -11.58 14.61 0.26
N LEU A 350 -10.95 14.93 1.41
CA LEU A 350 -11.68 15.28 2.63
C LEU A 350 -12.58 16.51 2.40
N VAL A 351 -12.05 17.53 1.72
CA VAL A 351 -12.78 18.77 1.44
C VAL A 351 -13.98 18.53 0.52
N ILE A 352 -13.82 17.75 -0.54
CA ILE A 352 -14.93 17.38 -1.43
C ILE A 352 -16.01 16.63 -0.63
N GLY A 353 -15.60 15.66 0.20
CA GLY A 353 -16.51 14.88 1.04
C GLY A 353 -17.24 15.72 2.08
N GLY A 354 -16.54 16.66 2.72
CA GLY A 354 -17.12 17.58 3.70
C GLY A 354 -18.15 18.54 3.07
N ALA A 355 -17.83 19.07 1.88
CA ALA A 355 -18.77 19.94 1.14
C ALA A 355 -20.03 19.17 0.71
N LEU A 356 -19.89 17.93 0.24
CA LEU A 356 -21.03 17.05 -0.06
C LEU A 356 -21.86 16.74 1.20
N GLY A 357 -21.18 16.41 2.30
CA GLY A 357 -21.83 16.14 3.59
C GLY A 357 -22.62 17.37 4.09
N ALA A 358 -22.03 18.58 3.99
CA ALA A 358 -22.70 19.82 4.34
C ALA A 358 -23.96 20.06 3.50
N ALA A 359 -23.84 19.95 2.16
CA ALA A 359 -24.97 20.12 1.25
C ALA A 359 -26.10 19.13 1.55
N PHE A 360 -25.75 17.88 1.87
CA PHE A 360 -26.70 16.82 2.24
C PHE A 360 -27.37 17.13 3.57
N GLY A 361 -26.59 17.52 4.60
CA GLY A 361 -27.11 17.84 5.93
C GLY A 361 -28.07 19.04 5.90
N LEU A 362 -27.72 20.10 5.17
CA LEU A 362 -28.59 21.27 4.97
C LEU A 362 -29.86 20.88 4.19
N GLY A 363 -29.74 20.07 3.13
CA GLY A 363 -30.88 19.60 2.37
C GLY A 363 -31.85 18.79 3.21
N PHE A 364 -31.36 17.90 4.07
CA PHE A 364 -32.23 17.17 5.01
C PHE A 364 -32.86 18.08 6.05
N ALA A 365 -32.14 19.07 6.56
CA ALA A 365 -32.69 20.04 7.51
C ALA A 365 -33.82 20.87 6.88
N GLU A 366 -33.78 21.15 5.58
CA GLU A 366 -34.84 21.85 4.86
C GLU A 366 -36.02 20.92 4.53
N TRP A 367 -35.77 19.69 4.05
CA TRP A 367 -36.82 18.82 3.52
C TRP A 367 -37.48 17.93 4.55
N ILE A 368 -36.72 17.47 5.56
CA ILE A 368 -37.17 16.53 6.60
C ILE A 368 -36.66 16.96 7.98
N PRO A 369 -36.97 18.18 8.45
CA PRO A 369 -36.37 18.77 9.66
C PRO A 369 -36.54 17.91 10.92
N ALA A 370 -37.65 17.16 11.03
CA ALA A 370 -37.91 16.30 12.19
C ALA A 370 -37.01 15.05 12.27
N TRP A 371 -36.31 14.72 11.19
CA TRP A 371 -35.47 13.51 11.07
C TRP A 371 -34.02 13.83 10.68
N ALA A 372 -33.71 15.09 10.47
CA ALA A 372 -32.41 15.51 9.97
C ALA A 372 -31.33 15.42 11.06
N PRO A 373 -30.18 14.76 10.78
CA PRO A 373 -29.01 14.88 11.63
C PRO A 373 -28.45 16.30 11.57
N ALA A 374 -27.64 16.71 12.55
CA ALA A 374 -26.99 18.00 12.55
C ALA A 374 -26.13 18.16 11.28
N PRO A 375 -26.23 19.30 10.53
CA PRO A 375 -25.44 19.49 9.30
C PRO A 375 -23.94 19.34 9.53
N ALA A 376 -23.40 19.85 10.65
CA ALA A 376 -22.00 19.66 11.02
C ALA A 376 -21.60 18.18 11.15
N ALA A 377 -22.49 17.31 11.68
CA ALA A 377 -22.24 15.86 11.69
C ALA A 377 -22.12 15.30 10.26
N CYS A 378 -23.00 15.73 9.36
CA CYS A 378 -22.95 15.31 7.96
C CYS A 378 -21.65 15.76 7.25
N VAL A 379 -21.11 16.95 7.60
CA VAL A 379 -19.77 17.39 7.12
C VAL A 379 -18.70 16.37 7.49
N MET A 380 -18.60 16.04 8.78
CA MET A 380 -17.57 15.13 9.29
C MET A 380 -17.67 13.72 8.71
N VAL A 381 -18.86 13.12 8.76
CA VAL A 381 -19.04 11.77 8.21
C VAL A 381 -18.88 11.74 6.69
N GLY A 382 -19.22 12.84 5.99
CA GLY A 382 -19.01 13.02 4.55
C GLY A 382 -17.52 13.09 4.18
N MET A 383 -16.70 13.81 4.97
CA MET A 383 -15.24 13.84 4.81
C MET A 383 -14.66 12.42 4.81
N GLY A 384 -14.97 11.66 5.88
CA GLY A 384 -14.50 10.28 6.03
C GLY A 384 -15.03 9.37 4.94
N GLY A 385 -16.33 9.45 4.64
CA GLY A 385 -16.99 8.61 3.65
C GLY A 385 -16.47 8.78 2.23
N PHE A 386 -16.34 10.01 1.76
CA PHE A 386 -15.80 10.26 0.42
C PHE A 386 -14.36 9.76 0.28
N PHE A 387 -13.50 10.10 1.25
CA PHE A 387 -12.11 9.66 1.25
C PHE A 387 -12.00 8.13 1.32
N ALA A 388 -12.79 7.47 2.18
CA ALA A 388 -12.86 6.01 2.27
C ALA A 388 -13.16 5.35 0.91
N GLY A 389 -14.11 5.88 0.16
CA GLY A 389 -14.49 5.38 -1.15
C GLY A 389 -13.36 5.52 -2.18
N VAL A 390 -12.77 6.71 -2.32
CA VAL A 390 -11.78 6.99 -3.38
C VAL A 390 -10.38 6.47 -3.05
N ALA A 391 -9.99 6.45 -1.77
CA ALA A 391 -8.70 5.94 -1.30
C ALA A 391 -8.71 4.45 -0.98
N LYS A 392 -9.90 3.84 -0.89
CA LYS A 392 -10.08 2.44 -0.47
C LYS A 392 -9.59 2.14 0.95
N THR A 393 -9.78 3.09 1.86
CA THR A 393 -9.32 3.01 3.25
C THR A 393 -10.45 3.34 4.25
N PRO A 394 -11.49 2.48 4.36
CA PRO A 394 -12.68 2.80 5.14
C PRO A 394 -12.42 2.98 6.64
N PHE A 395 -11.56 2.15 7.23
CA PHE A 395 -11.27 2.25 8.67
C PHE A 395 -10.41 3.47 8.98
N ALA A 396 -9.32 3.65 8.23
CA ALA A 396 -8.42 4.77 8.44
C ALA A 396 -9.11 6.12 8.23
N ALA A 397 -9.93 6.25 7.19
CA ALA A 397 -10.64 7.48 6.88
C ALA A 397 -11.61 7.89 7.99
N ALA A 398 -12.41 6.95 8.51
CA ALA A 398 -13.34 7.21 9.59
C ALA A 398 -12.60 7.64 10.87
N ILE A 399 -11.58 6.89 11.30
CA ILE A 399 -10.80 7.19 12.50
C ILE A 399 -10.07 8.54 12.36
N MET A 400 -9.45 8.79 11.21
CA MET A 400 -8.69 10.01 10.96
C MET A 400 -9.54 11.26 11.10
N VAL A 401 -10.76 11.26 10.53
CA VAL A 401 -11.65 12.41 10.64
C VAL A 401 -12.13 12.62 12.08
N MET A 402 -12.40 11.54 12.81
CA MET A 402 -12.78 11.65 14.23
C MET A 402 -11.66 12.24 15.09
N GLU A 403 -10.40 11.88 14.82
CA GLU A 403 -9.26 12.49 15.52
C GLU A 403 -9.05 13.97 15.12
N MET A 404 -9.22 14.31 13.84
CA MET A 404 -9.08 15.70 13.37
C MET A 404 -10.12 16.66 13.95
N THR A 405 -11.29 16.13 14.30
CA THR A 405 -12.45 16.88 14.78
C THR A 405 -12.73 16.73 16.28
N GLY A 406 -12.12 15.73 16.93
CA GLY A 406 -12.42 15.37 18.32
C GLY A 406 -13.80 14.75 18.54
N SER A 407 -14.54 14.42 17.48
CA SER A 407 -15.94 14.01 17.53
C SER A 407 -16.09 12.49 17.51
N TYR A 408 -15.52 11.79 18.49
CA TYR A 408 -15.57 10.32 18.57
C TYR A 408 -16.99 9.75 18.71
N GLY A 409 -17.96 10.55 19.20
CA GLY A 409 -19.38 10.17 19.25
C GLY A 409 -19.98 9.86 17.87
N LEU A 410 -19.36 10.32 16.79
CA LEU A 410 -19.78 10.06 15.40
C LEU A 410 -19.01 8.90 14.74
N LEU A 411 -18.21 8.13 15.48
CA LEU A 411 -17.42 7.04 14.90
C LEU A 411 -18.31 5.98 14.22
N VAL A 412 -19.43 5.60 14.85
CA VAL A 412 -20.36 4.60 14.31
C VAL A 412 -20.99 5.06 12.98
N PRO A 413 -21.62 6.24 12.87
CA PRO A 413 -22.12 6.72 11.58
C PRO A 413 -21.01 6.96 10.56
N SER A 414 -19.81 7.40 10.97
CA SER A 414 -18.67 7.58 10.07
C SER A 414 -18.22 6.26 9.44
N LEU A 415 -18.13 5.18 10.23
CA LEU A 415 -17.82 3.85 9.71
C LEU A 415 -18.91 3.34 8.75
N LEU A 416 -20.19 3.62 9.04
CA LEU A 416 -21.28 3.25 8.13
C LEU A 416 -21.16 3.98 6.78
N VAL A 417 -20.97 5.31 6.80
CA VAL A 417 -20.80 6.12 5.57
C VAL A 417 -19.57 5.65 4.78
N ALA A 418 -18.45 5.41 5.47
CA ALA A 418 -17.23 4.90 4.89
C ALA A 418 -17.42 3.52 4.23
N ALA A 419 -18.10 2.60 4.94
CA ALA A 419 -18.42 1.27 4.41
C ALA A 419 -19.34 1.34 3.18
N MET A 420 -20.40 2.15 3.22
CA MET A 420 -21.30 2.34 2.09
C MET A 420 -20.58 2.94 0.89
N ALA A 421 -19.77 3.97 1.09
CA ALA A 421 -18.98 4.58 0.02
C ALA A 421 -17.96 3.59 -0.57
N TYR A 422 -17.30 2.80 0.27
CA TYR A 422 -16.35 1.77 -0.15
C TYR A 422 -17.01 0.66 -0.96
N LEU A 423 -18.13 0.10 -0.48
CA LEU A 423 -18.82 -1.03 -1.09
C LEU A 423 -19.51 -0.65 -2.41
N CYS A 424 -20.09 0.56 -2.47
CA CYS A 424 -20.83 1.02 -3.66
C CYS A 424 -19.90 1.56 -4.77
N LEU A 425 -18.63 1.85 -4.46
CA LEU A 425 -17.66 2.31 -5.45
C LEU A 425 -16.77 1.16 -5.94
N PRO A 426 -16.79 0.80 -7.25
CA PRO A 426 -15.96 -0.27 -7.80
C PRO A 426 -14.49 -0.16 -7.39
N LEU A 427 -13.83 -1.29 -7.06
CA LEU A 427 -12.43 -1.34 -6.63
C LEU A 427 -11.44 -0.76 -7.66
N ALA A 428 -11.79 -0.82 -8.94
CA ALA A 428 -10.99 -0.24 -10.02
C ALA A 428 -10.99 1.29 -10.02
N LEU A 429 -12.02 1.92 -9.43
CA LEU A 429 -12.14 3.37 -9.30
C LEU A 429 -11.49 3.82 -7.99
N ARG A 430 -10.18 4.04 -8.04
CA ARG A 430 -9.36 4.46 -6.91
C ARG A 430 -8.44 5.61 -7.30
N ILE A 431 -8.10 6.44 -6.33
CA ILE A 431 -7.25 7.63 -6.57
C ILE A 431 -5.75 7.30 -6.55
N TYR A 432 -5.34 6.23 -5.86
CA TYR A 432 -3.96 5.77 -5.81
C TYR A 432 -3.74 4.63 -6.82
N GLU A 433 -2.95 4.90 -7.86
CA GLU A 433 -2.70 3.98 -8.97
C GLU A 433 -1.92 2.74 -8.55
N ASN A 434 -0.94 2.93 -7.67
CA ASN A 434 -0.01 1.88 -7.27
C ASN A 434 -0.52 0.96 -6.16
N GLN A 435 -1.77 1.14 -5.67
CA GLN A 435 -2.40 0.15 -4.79
C GLN A 435 -2.53 -1.18 -5.52
N VAL A 436 -2.24 -2.28 -4.84
CA VAL A 436 -2.55 -3.63 -5.34
C VAL A 436 -3.91 -4.08 -4.80
N THR A 437 -4.51 -5.11 -5.40
CA THR A 437 -5.85 -5.53 -4.98
C THR A 437 -5.83 -6.17 -3.60
N ALA A 438 -4.92 -7.12 -3.36
CA ALA A 438 -4.79 -7.89 -2.12
C ALA A 438 -3.31 -8.16 -1.80
N ARG A 439 -3.00 -8.63 -0.59
CA ARG A 439 -1.63 -8.98 -0.18
C ARG A 439 -1.00 -10.04 -1.08
N ILE A 440 -1.81 -11.01 -1.53
CA ILE A 440 -1.35 -12.08 -2.42
C ILE A 440 -0.91 -11.56 -3.80
N ASP A 441 -1.42 -10.41 -4.23
CA ASP A 441 -1.04 -9.77 -5.50
C ASP A 441 0.21 -8.89 -5.35
N SER A 442 0.67 -8.68 -4.12
CA SER A 442 1.80 -7.80 -3.83
C SER A 442 3.14 -8.49 -4.11
N PRO A 443 4.01 -7.90 -4.96
CA PRO A 443 5.38 -8.36 -5.12
C PRO A 443 6.21 -8.32 -3.82
N ALA A 444 5.73 -7.59 -2.82
CA ALA A 444 6.37 -7.50 -1.51
C ALA A 444 6.32 -8.80 -0.73
N HIS A 445 5.28 -9.61 -0.93
CA HIS A 445 4.96 -10.82 -0.17
C HIS A 445 5.15 -12.12 -0.93
N THR A 446 5.60 -12.08 -2.19
CA THR A 446 5.78 -13.28 -3.04
C THR A 446 6.60 -14.38 -2.35
N GLY A 447 7.68 -14.02 -1.64
CA GLY A 447 8.52 -14.99 -0.93
C GLY A 447 7.83 -15.64 0.27
N SER A 448 7.05 -14.90 1.05
CA SER A 448 6.32 -15.42 2.22
C SER A 448 5.18 -16.35 1.80
N PHE A 449 4.42 -15.98 0.77
CA PHE A 449 3.38 -16.85 0.20
C PHE A 449 3.95 -18.12 -0.41
N ALA A 450 5.08 -18.02 -1.14
CA ALA A 450 5.75 -19.20 -1.68
C ALA A 450 6.14 -20.19 -0.58
N THR A 451 6.76 -19.69 0.49
CA THR A 451 7.15 -20.52 1.64
C THR A 451 5.92 -21.12 2.33
N ALA A 452 4.86 -20.36 2.53
CA ALA A 452 3.63 -20.84 3.15
C ALA A 452 2.95 -21.94 2.31
N ILE A 453 2.85 -21.76 0.99
CA ILE A 453 2.28 -22.77 0.09
C ILE A 453 3.10 -24.04 0.12
N LEU A 454 4.44 -23.96 0.01
CA LEU A 454 5.32 -25.14 0.05
C LEU A 454 5.24 -25.88 1.39
N ARG A 455 4.98 -25.17 2.48
CA ARG A 455 4.83 -25.76 3.81
C ARG A 455 3.48 -26.46 4.02
N ASN A 456 2.43 -25.97 3.36
CA ASN A 456 1.08 -26.49 3.52
C ASN A 456 0.76 -27.63 2.54
N LEU A 457 1.43 -27.69 1.39
CA LEU A 457 1.29 -28.78 0.45
C LEU A 457 2.14 -29.97 0.88
N LYS A 458 1.52 -31.15 0.83
CA LYS A 458 2.20 -32.41 1.06
C LYS A 458 2.72 -33.02 -0.23
N VAL A 459 3.72 -33.85 -0.13
CA VAL A 459 4.26 -34.63 -1.27
C VAL A 459 3.14 -35.45 -1.92
N GLY A 460 2.25 -36.05 -1.11
CA GLY A 460 1.08 -36.79 -1.62
C GLY A 460 0.16 -36.00 -2.53
N ASP A 461 0.04 -34.67 -2.32
CA ASP A 461 -0.79 -33.80 -3.15
C ASP A 461 -0.20 -33.55 -4.55
N CYS A 462 1.08 -33.88 -4.72
CA CYS A 462 1.81 -33.69 -5.97
C CYS A 462 1.85 -34.93 -6.85
N LEU A 463 1.61 -36.11 -6.26
CA LEU A 463 1.70 -37.37 -6.94
C LEU A 463 0.46 -37.60 -7.79
N ASP A 464 0.56 -37.35 -9.11
CA ASP A 464 -0.52 -37.67 -10.03
C ASP A 464 -0.48 -39.20 -10.31
N GLN A 465 -1.59 -39.90 -10.04
CA GLN A 465 -1.65 -41.37 -10.03
C GLN A 465 -1.29 -42.02 -11.38
N SER A 466 -1.24 -41.28 -12.46
CA SER A 466 -0.97 -41.79 -13.80
C SER A 466 0.48 -41.68 -14.28
N GLU A 467 1.26 -40.70 -13.80
CA GLU A 467 2.65 -40.48 -14.25
C GLU A 467 3.72 -40.80 -13.17
N ALA A 468 3.32 -40.90 -11.91
CA ALA A 468 4.23 -40.99 -10.76
C ALA A 468 4.78 -42.40 -10.48
N GLN A 469 4.27 -43.46 -11.11
CA GLN A 469 4.83 -44.79 -11.00
C GLN A 469 6.14 -44.89 -11.78
N GLY A 470 7.23 -44.42 -11.17
CA GLY A 470 8.58 -44.66 -11.69
C GLY A 470 8.86 -46.15 -11.77
N ARG A 471 9.55 -46.58 -12.83
CA ARG A 471 10.03 -47.95 -12.95
C ARG A 471 11.05 -48.20 -11.86
N THR A 472 10.83 -49.25 -11.06
CA THR A 472 11.78 -49.78 -10.11
C THR A 472 12.67 -50.82 -10.81
N ILE A 473 13.83 -51.10 -10.26
CA ILE A 473 14.80 -52.07 -10.75
C ILE A 473 15.06 -53.07 -9.61
N SER A 474 14.96 -54.38 -9.90
CA SER A 474 15.37 -55.39 -8.91
C SER A 474 16.88 -55.34 -8.67
N VAL A 475 17.32 -55.57 -7.44
CA VAL A 475 18.72 -55.62 -7.03
C VAL A 475 19.54 -56.59 -7.88
N ASP A 476 18.93 -57.70 -8.33
CA ASP A 476 19.55 -58.75 -9.12
C ASP A 476 19.53 -58.52 -10.65
N THR A 477 19.00 -57.36 -11.10
CA THR A 477 18.92 -57.06 -12.54
C THR A 477 20.31 -56.97 -13.15
N PRO A 478 20.63 -57.80 -14.20
CA PRO A 478 21.92 -57.77 -14.84
C PRO A 478 22.22 -56.42 -15.52
N PHE A 479 23.50 -56.02 -15.50
CA PHE A 479 23.93 -54.70 -16.02
C PHE A 479 23.53 -54.47 -17.48
N ASP A 480 23.61 -55.49 -18.34
CA ASP A 480 23.23 -55.42 -19.76
C ASP A 480 21.73 -55.08 -19.95
N GLN A 481 20.85 -55.57 -19.05
CA GLN A 481 19.43 -55.26 -19.07
C GLN A 481 19.17 -53.80 -18.63
N LEU A 482 19.97 -53.26 -17.71
CA LEU A 482 19.86 -51.88 -17.26
C LEU A 482 20.03 -50.89 -18.40
N ILE A 483 20.96 -51.15 -19.31
CA ILE A 483 21.21 -50.32 -20.49
C ILE A 483 19.94 -50.21 -21.35
N HIS A 484 19.26 -51.31 -21.57
CA HIS A 484 18.03 -51.36 -22.35
C HIS A 484 16.85 -50.70 -21.65
N LEU A 485 16.72 -50.89 -20.32
CA LEU A 485 15.65 -50.29 -19.52
C LEU A 485 15.77 -48.75 -19.43
N THR A 486 17.00 -48.26 -19.39
CA THR A 486 17.29 -46.83 -19.27
C THR A 486 17.30 -46.08 -20.60
N ALA A 487 17.54 -46.78 -21.72
CA ALA A 487 17.59 -46.16 -23.05
C ALA A 487 16.24 -45.65 -23.58
N SER A 488 15.12 -46.18 -23.06
CA SER A 488 13.78 -45.99 -23.61
C SER A 488 12.88 -45.01 -22.82
N GLY A 489 13.38 -44.30 -21.78
CA GLY A 489 12.56 -43.51 -20.88
C GLY A 489 13.07 -42.08 -20.60
N LYS A 490 12.21 -41.24 -20.05
CA LYS A 490 12.55 -39.88 -19.53
C LYS A 490 13.02 -39.94 -18.07
N GLN A 491 12.96 -41.10 -17.43
CA GLN A 491 13.34 -41.29 -16.04
C GLN A 491 14.86 -41.21 -15.90
N THR A 492 15.32 -40.44 -14.94
CA THR A 492 16.75 -40.17 -14.70
C THR A 492 17.29 -40.87 -13.45
N VAL A 493 16.43 -41.29 -12.54
CA VAL A 493 16.72 -41.99 -11.29
C VAL A 493 15.83 -43.22 -11.21
N PHE A 494 16.43 -44.35 -10.93
CA PHE A 494 15.78 -45.65 -10.82
C PHE A 494 15.93 -46.19 -9.38
N PRO A 495 14.83 -46.31 -8.62
CA PRO A 495 14.87 -47.00 -7.32
C PRO A 495 15.24 -48.45 -7.50
N VAL A 496 16.20 -48.95 -6.70
CA VAL A 496 16.57 -50.35 -6.65
C VAL A 496 15.87 -51.00 -5.46
N VAL A 497 15.13 -52.06 -5.73
CA VAL A 497 14.28 -52.71 -4.75
C VAL A 497 14.68 -54.18 -4.54
N SER A 498 14.37 -54.74 -3.36
CA SER A 498 14.45 -56.19 -3.06
C SER A 498 13.30 -56.94 -3.72
N ASP A 499 13.29 -58.27 -3.58
CA ASP A 499 12.20 -59.14 -4.02
C ASP A 499 10.87 -58.86 -3.29
N ASP A 500 10.92 -58.25 -2.11
CA ASP A 500 9.77 -57.81 -1.32
C ASP A 500 9.38 -56.36 -1.61
N ASP A 501 9.79 -55.76 -2.74
CA ASP A 501 9.55 -54.35 -3.16
C ASP A 501 10.07 -53.29 -2.17
N LYS A 502 11.00 -53.61 -1.30
CA LYS A 502 11.64 -52.66 -0.37
C LYS A 502 12.78 -51.92 -1.05
N LEU A 503 12.84 -50.61 -0.83
CA LEU A 503 13.90 -49.74 -1.35
C LEU A 503 15.25 -50.09 -0.72
N LEU A 504 16.21 -50.49 -1.52
CA LEU A 504 17.59 -50.80 -1.12
C LEU A 504 18.57 -49.67 -1.50
N GLY A 505 18.35 -49.05 -2.64
CA GLY A 505 19.22 -48.01 -3.17
C GLY A 505 18.60 -47.29 -4.35
N GLU A 506 19.38 -46.45 -4.98
CA GLU A 506 19.00 -45.73 -6.21
C GLU A 506 20.15 -45.79 -7.24
N LEU A 507 19.79 -45.80 -8.53
CA LEU A 507 20.71 -45.68 -9.65
C LEU A 507 20.33 -44.50 -10.50
N SER A 508 21.29 -43.60 -10.76
CA SER A 508 21.10 -42.51 -11.71
C SER A 508 21.60 -42.89 -13.10
N LEU A 509 21.11 -42.24 -14.15
CA LEU A 509 21.68 -42.37 -15.50
C LEU A 509 23.18 -42.00 -15.53
N GLU A 510 23.63 -41.17 -14.62
CA GLU A 510 25.03 -40.77 -14.51
C GLU A 510 25.89 -41.91 -13.94
N ASP A 511 25.37 -42.62 -12.95
CA ASP A 511 26.06 -43.81 -12.39
C ASP A 511 26.20 -44.90 -13.46
N ILE A 512 25.14 -45.15 -14.22
CA ILE A 512 25.18 -46.14 -15.32
C ILE A 512 26.17 -45.69 -16.42
N ARG A 513 26.18 -44.40 -16.81
CA ARG A 513 27.15 -43.88 -17.76
C ARG A 513 28.58 -43.99 -17.25
N ARG A 514 28.82 -43.74 -15.97
CA ARG A 514 30.16 -43.84 -15.36
C ARG A 514 30.68 -45.26 -15.48
N VAL A 515 29.88 -46.27 -15.16
CA VAL A 515 30.24 -47.67 -15.29
C VAL A 515 30.46 -48.08 -16.75
N LEU A 516 29.64 -47.56 -17.69
CA LEU A 516 29.81 -47.82 -19.12
C LEU A 516 31.13 -47.29 -19.71
N LEU A 517 31.59 -46.12 -19.17
CA LEU A 517 32.80 -45.46 -19.64
C LEU A 517 34.08 -45.91 -18.92
N ASP A 518 33.95 -46.72 -17.87
CA ASP A 518 35.08 -47.24 -17.11
C ASP A 518 35.72 -48.38 -17.88
N PRO A 519 37.01 -48.30 -18.23
CA PRO A 519 37.72 -49.33 -18.96
C PRO A 519 38.13 -50.53 -18.07
N ALA A 520 37.76 -50.56 -16.80
CA ALA A 520 38.09 -51.65 -15.89
C ALA A 520 37.52 -53.00 -16.37
N GLU A 521 38.30 -54.08 -16.24
CA GLU A 521 37.92 -55.43 -16.69
C GLU A 521 36.78 -56.06 -15.85
N ASP A 522 36.53 -55.56 -14.61
CA ASP A 522 35.47 -56.05 -13.74
C ASP A 522 34.25 -55.09 -13.80
N ARG A 523 33.34 -55.33 -14.75
CA ARG A 523 32.04 -54.69 -14.75
C ARG A 523 31.14 -55.27 -13.67
N PRO A 524 30.33 -54.41 -12.96
CA PRO A 524 29.36 -54.95 -11.99
C PRO A 524 28.38 -55.89 -12.68
N ALA A 525 28.09 -57.01 -12.03
CA ALA A 525 27.23 -58.06 -12.59
C ALA A 525 25.75 -57.65 -12.52
N THR A 526 25.35 -56.97 -11.44
CA THR A 526 23.96 -56.62 -11.13
C THR A 526 23.80 -55.17 -10.69
N ALA A 527 22.56 -54.68 -10.62
CA ALA A 527 22.21 -53.37 -10.12
C ALA A 527 22.68 -53.12 -8.66
N GLY A 528 22.67 -54.20 -7.84
CA GLY A 528 23.10 -54.14 -6.45
C GLY A 528 24.57 -53.80 -6.26
N ASP A 529 25.42 -54.14 -7.24
CA ASP A 529 26.87 -53.99 -7.11
C ASP A 529 27.32 -52.52 -7.16
N PHE A 530 26.50 -51.60 -7.74
CA PHE A 530 26.86 -50.18 -7.92
C PHE A 530 25.77 -49.17 -7.57
N MET A 531 24.63 -49.67 -7.03
CA MET A 531 23.60 -48.78 -6.51
C MET A 531 24.16 -47.85 -5.43
N GLN A 532 23.62 -46.64 -5.35
CA GLN A 532 23.95 -45.72 -4.30
C GLN A 532 22.90 -45.77 -3.18
N PRO A 533 23.31 -45.62 -1.90
CA PRO A 533 22.35 -45.59 -0.80
C PRO A 533 21.42 -44.36 -0.94
N VAL A 534 20.12 -44.58 -0.73
CA VAL A 534 19.15 -43.46 -0.75
C VAL A 534 19.31 -42.65 0.53
N VAL A 535 19.70 -41.41 0.40
CA VAL A 535 19.82 -40.46 1.52
C VAL A 535 18.48 -39.76 1.72
N GLY A 536 17.64 -40.22 2.68
CA GLY A 536 16.38 -39.62 3.07
C GLY A 536 15.30 -39.68 1.97
N PRO A 537 14.64 -40.83 1.79
CA PRO A 537 13.47 -40.91 0.93
C PRO A 537 12.35 -40.03 1.47
N LEU A 538 11.47 -39.53 0.60
CA LEU A 538 10.29 -38.81 1.00
C LEU A 538 9.14 -39.77 1.33
N THR A 539 8.20 -39.30 2.16
CA THR A 539 6.90 -39.94 2.33
C THR A 539 5.79 -39.00 1.87
N PRO A 540 4.59 -39.50 1.54
CA PRO A 540 3.46 -38.65 1.15
C PRO A 540 3.09 -37.57 2.19
N GLU A 541 3.41 -37.80 3.47
CA GLU A 541 3.13 -36.88 4.58
C GLU A 541 4.13 -35.70 4.70
N HIS A 542 5.30 -35.81 4.09
CA HIS A 542 6.28 -34.73 4.10
C HIS A 542 5.75 -33.47 3.36
N ASP A 543 6.11 -32.28 3.86
CA ASP A 543 5.79 -31.02 3.18
C ASP A 543 6.73 -30.77 1.97
N LEU A 544 6.28 -29.89 1.06
CA LEU A 544 7.09 -29.54 -0.12
C LEU A 544 8.33 -28.71 0.20
N THR A 545 8.42 -28.12 1.39
CA THR A 545 9.64 -27.45 1.85
C THR A 545 10.74 -28.46 2.03
N HIS A 546 10.43 -29.59 2.68
CA HIS A 546 11.37 -30.70 2.86
C HIS A 546 11.80 -31.29 1.51
N ALA A 547 10.83 -31.54 0.62
CA ALA A 547 11.10 -31.99 -0.74
C ALA A 547 12.01 -31.04 -1.52
N THR A 548 11.77 -29.72 -1.42
CA THR A 548 12.59 -28.69 -2.06
C THR A 548 14.03 -28.69 -1.54
N HIS A 549 14.22 -28.83 -0.23
CA HIS A 549 15.55 -28.93 0.37
C HIS A 549 16.30 -30.15 -0.11
N LEU A 550 15.65 -31.32 -0.18
CA LEU A 550 16.24 -32.56 -0.69
C LEU A 550 16.65 -32.43 -2.16
N LEU A 551 15.76 -31.92 -3.03
CA LEU A 551 16.05 -31.67 -4.44
C LEU A 551 17.17 -30.64 -4.65
N ALA A 552 17.30 -29.66 -3.76
CA ALA A 552 18.36 -28.66 -3.82
C ALA A 552 19.72 -29.20 -3.37
N SER A 553 19.74 -30.11 -2.40
CA SER A 553 20.98 -30.71 -1.86
C SER A 553 21.55 -31.84 -2.73
N ARG A 554 20.73 -32.40 -3.63
CA ARG A 554 21.11 -33.46 -4.56
C ARG A 554 21.39 -32.91 -5.96
N HIS A 555 22.29 -33.55 -6.67
CA HIS A 555 22.54 -33.28 -8.10
C HIS A 555 21.47 -33.90 -9.03
N SER A 556 20.42 -34.49 -8.45
CA SER A 556 19.32 -35.14 -9.16
C SER A 556 18.07 -34.25 -9.18
N ASP A 557 17.35 -34.25 -10.30
CA ASP A 557 16.07 -33.56 -10.44
C ASP A 557 14.87 -34.36 -9.90
N THR A 558 15.11 -35.54 -9.33
CA THR A 558 14.07 -36.49 -8.86
C THR A 558 14.45 -37.11 -7.53
N VAL A 559 13.47 -37.30 -6.64
CA VAL A 559 13.62 -37.97 -5.33
C VAL A 559 12.61 -39.10 -5.23
N VAL A 560 13.04 -40.22 -4.60
CA VAL A 560 12.20 -41.40 -4.36
C VAL A 560 11.21 -41.12 -3.23
N VAL A 561 9.96 -41.52 -3.43
CA VAL A 561 8.88 -41.44 -2.43
C VAL A 561 8.51 -42.86 -2.03
N VAL A 562 8.52 -43.11 -0.72
CA VAL A 562 8.15 -44.39 -0.10
C VAL A 562 6.86 -44.26 0.70
N ASP A 563 6.15 -45.34 0.93
CA ASP A 563 4.91 -45.37 1.70
C ASP A 563 5.10 -44.87 3.14
N ASN A 564 6.10 -45.42 3.82
CA ASN A 564 6.49 -45.05 5.18
C ASN A 564 8.00 -45.26 5.38
N MET A 565 8.54 -44.79 6.52
CA MET A 565 9.99 -44.88 6.81
C MET A 565 10.42 -46.23 7.38
N GLU A 566 9.49 -47.13 7.75
CA GLU A 566 9.76 -48.43 8.33
C GLU A 566 9.83 -49.51 7.25
N ASP A 567 8.82 -49.60 6.39
CA ASP A 567 8.72 -50.61 5.34
C ASP A 567 9.42 -50.20 4.05
N GLN A 568 9.40 -48.90 3.73
CA GLN A 568 10.09 -48.28 2.60
C GLN A 568 9.72 -48.85 1.22
N HIS A 569 8.43 -49.20 0.99
CA HIS A 569 7.98 -49.58 -0.34
C HIS A 569 7.91 -48.35 -1.24
N VAL A 570 8.43 -48.46 -2.45
CA VAL A 570 8.43 -47.35 -3.42
C VAL A 570 7.04 -47.10 -3.93
N VAL A 571 6.53 -45.86 -3.67
CA VAL A 571 5.20 -45.41 -4.11
C VAL A 571 5.31 -44.60 -5.41
N ALA A 572 6.28 -43.70 -5.48
CA ALA A 572 6.41 -42.79 -6.60
C ALA A 572 7.82 -42.16 -6.70
N LEU A 573 8.01 -41.38 -7.76
CA LEU A 573 9.14 -40.49 -7.93
C LEU A 573 8.64 -39.06 -7.99
N LEU A 574 9.14 -38.16 -7.16
CA LEU A 574 8.81 -36.74 -7.18
C LEU A 574 9.89 -35.98 -7.96
N SER A 575 9.51 -35.36 -9.06
CA SER A 575 10.40 -34.53 -9.85
C SER A 575 10.26 -33.04 -9.47
N ARG A 576 11.31 -32.24 -9.75
CA ARG A 576 11.27 -30.77 -9.61
C ARG A 576 10.15 -30.15 -10.43
N ARG A 577 9.82 -30.72 -11.60
CA ARG A 577 8.73 -30.28 -12.46
C ARG A 577 7.36 -30.45 -11.78
N GLU A 578 7.11 -31.60 -11.15
CA GLU A 578 5.84 -31.86 -10.44
C GLU A 578 5.66 -30.92 -9.26
N LEU A 579 6.73 -30.65 -8.51
CA LEU A 579 6.72 -29.67 -7.43
C LEU A 579 6.34 -28.27 -7.93
N ILE A 580 6.94 -27.81 -9.03
CA ILE A 580 6.62 -26.49 -9.64
C ILE A 580 5.18 -26.46 -10.13
N LEU A 581 4.68 -27.53 -10.73
CA LEU A 581 3.29 -27.61 -11.21
C LEU A 581 2.28 -27.60 -10.05
N ALA A 582 2.55 -28.31 -8.96
CA ALA A 582 1.71 -28.31 -7.78
C ALA A 582 1.67 -26.93 -7.12
N TYR A 583 2.82 -26.29 -6.96
CA TYR A 583 2.91 -24.92 -6.49
C TYR A 583 2.11 -23.94 -7.38
N GLY A 584 2.24 -24.05 -8.69
CA GLY A 584 1.52 -23.20 -9.65
C GLY A 584 0.01 -23.40 -9.58
N ARG A 585 -0.46 -24.64 -9.46
CA ARG A 585 -1.89 -24.96 -9.30
C ARG A 585 -2.46 -24.36 -8.02
N GLU A 586 -1.78 -24.51 -6.88
CA GLU A 586 -2.28 -23.98 -5.62
C GLU A 586 -2.26 -22.44 -5.58
N MET A 587 -1.23 -21.82 -6.15
CA MET A 587 -1.18 -20.37 -6.29
C MET A 587 -2.34 -19.85 -7.15
N ALA A 588 -2.66 -20.52 -8.25
CA ALA A 588 -3.81 -20.15 -9.11
C ALA A 588 -5.13 -20.32 -8.35
N ARG A 589 -5.29 -21.43 -7.62
CA ARG A 589 -6.46 -21.73 -6.79
C ARG A 589 -6.69 -20.67 -5.70
N LEU A 590 -5.64 -20.28 -4.98
CA LEU A 590 -5.70 -19.24 -3.95
C LEU A 590 -6.11 -17.89 -4.56
N LYS A 591 -5.53 -17.51 -5.71
CA LYS A 591 -5.92 -16.28 -6.41
C LYS A 591 -7.37 -16.31 -6.90
N GLU A 592 -7.86 -17.45 -7.34
CA GLU A 592 -9.23 -17.59 -7.80
C GLU A 592 -10.24 -17.55 -6.64
N ARG A 593 -9.92 -18.20 -5.51
CA ARG A 593 -10.72 -18.11 -4.27
C ARG A 593 -10.79 -16.67 -3.77
N ASP A 594 -9.67 -15.97 -3.76
CA ASP A 594 -9.63 -14.56 -3.37
C ASP A 594 -10.49 -13.67 -4.30
N ARG A 595 -10.52 -13.96 -5.62
CA ARG A 595 -11.38 -13.26 -6.58
C ARG A 595 -12.87 -13.55 -6.39
N ARG A 596 -13.23 -14.75 -5.98
CA ARG A 596 -14.65 -15.15 -5.75
C ARG A 596 -15.20 -14.66 -4.40
N GLY A 597 -14.35 -14.18 -3.49
CA GLY A 597 -14.77 -13.77 -2.15
C GLY A 597 -15.06 -14.93 -1.20
N ASP A 598 -14.69 -16.16 -1.57
CA ASP A 598 -14.85 -17.38 -0.78
C ASP A 598 -13.76 -17.49 0.32
N GLY A 599 -13.63 -16.45 1.13
CA GLY A 599 -12.72 -16.40 2.28
C GLY A 599 -13.32 -17.04 3.53
N GLY A 600 -13.90 -18.25 3.42
CA GLY A 600 -14.35 -19.05 4.57
C GLY A 600 -13.21 -19.91 5.13
N ASP A 601 -12.93 -19.73 6.43
CA ASP A 601 -12.24 -20.64 7.34
C ASP A 601 -10.82 -21.15 6.95
N HIS A 602 -9.84 -20.25 6.98
CA HIS A 602 -8.47 -20.64 7.33
C HIS A 602 -7.80 -19.53 8.13
N GLU A 603 -7.14 -19.92 9.25
CA GLU A 603 -6.31 -19.06 10.06
C GLU A 603 -5.34 -18.22 9.22
N PRO A 604 -5.09 -16.96 9.59
CA PRO A 604 -4.13 -16.12 8.89
C PRO A 604 -2.73 -16.74 9.00
N PHE A 605 -2.06 -16.87 7.86
CA PHE A 605 -0.67 -17.33 7.73
C PHE A 605 0.33 -16.47 8.50
#